data_40a61022cc0388f20125006753ef2ca8
#
_entry.id   40a61022cc0388f20125006753ef2ca8
#
_cell.length_a   1.000
_cell.length_b   1.000
_cell.length_c   1.000
_cell.angle_alpha   90.00
_cell.angle_beta   90.00
_cell.angle_gamma   90.00
#
_symmetry.space_group_name_H-M   'P 1'
#
loop_
_entity.id
_entity.type
_entity.pdbx_description
1 polymer ?
#
loop_
_entity_poly.entity_id
_entity_poly.type
_entity_poly.pdbx_seq_one_letter_code
_entity_poly.pdbx_strand_id
1 'polypeptide(L)'
;TFLGGIILEFILTFDDKVIRFINEHMRNRVLDRIMRFVSALGNNGALWIGIAFSLIIMGGDKRRAGLLMIASLGVEASVCNLVIKPAVGRVRPNDAHGLKITIDRPTDYSFPSGHTAAAFAAAYSMYRSARKPGIWMIYAALLMGFSRVYLLVHYPMDVIAGAGLGIVSAAAVHGLYKG
;
A
#
# COMPACT_ATOMS: atom_id res chain seq x y z
N THR A 1 -25.82 -12.80 7.08
CA THR A 1 -26.87 -12.55 6.07
C THR A 1 -26.46 -13.18 4.75
N PHE A 2 -27.38 -13.82 4.02
CA PHE A 2 -27.16 -14.56 2.78
C PHE A 2 -26.37 -13.74 1.71
N LEU A 3 -26.70 -12.47 1.55
CA LEU A 3 -26.02 -11.56 0.63
C LEU A 3 -24.54 -11.31 1.01
N GLY A 4 -24.22 -11.20 2.30
CA GLY A 4 -22.86 -11.02 2.78
C GLY A 4 -21.95 -12.22 2.49
N GLY A 5 -22.51 -13.44 2.56
CA GLY A 5 -21.78 -14.66 2.20
C GLY A 5 -21.43 -14.71 0.71
N ILE A 6 -22.38 -14.38 -0.16
CA ILE A 6 -22.18 -14.35 -1.63
C ILE A 6 -21.11 -13.33 -2.01
N ILE A 7 -21.14 -12.12 -1.42
CA ILE A 7 -20.16 -11.07 -1.70
C ILE A 7 -18.77 -11.53 -1.25
N LEU A 8 -18.66 -12.12 -0.07
CA LEU A 8 -17.38 -12.61 0.46
C LEU A 8 -16.81 -13.72 -0.43
N GLU A 9 -17.62 -14.68 -0.84
CA GLU A 9 -17.20 -15.76 -1.74
C GLU A 9 -16.73 -15.22 -3.10
N PHE A 10 -17.45 -14.24 -3.66
CA PHE A 10 -17.02 -13.58 -4.89
C PHE A 10 -15.65 -12.89 -4.74
N ILE A 11 -15.43 -12.16 -3.65
CA ILE A 11 -14.16 -11.48 -3.36
C ILE A 11 -13.02 -12.49 -3.23
N LEU A 12 -13.21 -13.55 -2.46
CA LEU A 12 -12.18 -14.58 -2.26
C LEU A 12 -11.86 -15.30 -3.58
N THR A 13 -12.89 -15.63 -4.36
CA THR A 13 -12.71 -16.26 -5.68
C THR A 13 -11.97 -15.35 -6.66
N PHE A 14 -12.27 -14.05 -6.67
CA PHE A 14 -11.57 -13.07 -7.50
C PHE A 14 -10.10 -12.97 -7.10
N ASP A 15 -9.82 -12.81 -5.81
CA ASP A 15 -8.47 -12.73 -5.26
C ASP A 15 -7.63 -13.95 -5.67
N ASP A 16 -8.16 -15.16 -5.49
CA ASP A 16 -7.48 -16.40 -5.84
C ASP A 16 -7.22 -16.55 -7.34
N LYS A 17 -8.20 -16.18 -8.18
CA LYS A 17 -8.03 -16.21 -9.64
C LYS A 17 -6.91 -15.29 -10.11
N VAL A 18 -6.83 -14.07 -9.56
CA VAL A 18 -5.76 -13.12 -9.93
C VAL A 18 -4.38 -13.64 -9.47
N ILE A 19 -4.27 -14.17 -8.26
CA ILE A 19 -3.00 -14.73 -7.74
C ILE A 19 -2.52 -15.89 -8.62
N ARG A 20 -3.42 -16.82 -8.97
CA ARG A 20 -3.09 -17.95 -9.86
C ARG A 20 -2.67 -17.46 -11.24
N PHE A 21 -3.43 -16.55 -11.85
CA PHE A 21 -3.10 -15.98 -13.16
C PHE A 21 -1.72 -15.33 -13.19
N ILE A 22 -1.38 -14.53 -12.17
CA ILE A 22 -0.05 -13.89 -12.08
C ILE A 22 1.03 -14.96 -11.95
N ASN A 23 0.84 -15.95 -11.06
CA ASN A 23 1.83 -17.00 -10.82
C ASN A 23 2.10 -17.85 -12.07
N GLU A 24 1.07 -18.15 -12.86
CA GLU A 24 1.16 -19.06 -14.01
C GLU A 24 1.58 -18.34 -15.30
N HIS A 25 1.17 -17.07 -15.51
CA HIS A 25 1.29 -16.43 -16.81
C HIS A 25 2.16 -15.17 -16.85
N MET A 26 2.35 -14.49 -15.70
CA MET A 26 3.02 -13.18 -15.72
C MET A 26 4.46 -13.22 -15.22
N ARG A 27 4.82 -14.22 -14.41
CA ARG A 27 6.14 -14.25 -13.76
C ARG A 27 7.27 -14.53 -14.73
N ASN A 28 8.26 -13.66 -14.70
CA ASN A 28 9.51 -13.84 -15.45
C ASN A 28 10.66 -13.11 -14.74
N ARG A 29 11.89 -13.49 -15.04
CA ARG A 29 13.11 -12.98 -14.37
C ARG A 29 13.26 -11.46 -14.42
N VAL A 30 12.82 -10.81 -15.48
CA VAL A 30 12.95 -9.35 -15.65
C VAL A 30 11.93 -8.65 -14.76
N LEU A 31 10.65 -9.01 -14.86
CA LEU A 31 9.59 -8.44 -14.00
C LEU A 31 9.82 -8.77 -12.53
N ASP A 32 10.29 -9.96 -12.19
CA ASP A 32 10.64 -10.32 -10.80
C ASP A 32 11.70 -9.34 -10.23
N ARG A 33 12.71 -8.98 -11.03
CA ARG A 33 13.74 -8.02 -10.60
C ARG A 33 13.19 -6.62 -10.42
N ILE A 34 12.38 -6.15 -11.39
CA ILE A 34 11.75 -4.83 -11.34
C ILE A 34 10.79 -4.72 -10.15
N MET A 35 9.89 -5.70 -9.97
CA MET A 35 8.90 -5.65 -8.90
C MET A 35 9.52 -5.79 -7.51
N ARG A 36 10.60 -6.58 -7.37
CA ARG A 36 11.37 -6.61 -6.13
C ARG A 36 11.99 -5.25 -5.80
N PHE A 37 12.58 -4.59 -6.80
CA PHE A 37 13.16 -3.25 -6.62
C PHE A 37 12.08 -2.23 -6.21
N VAL A 38 10.95 -2.20 -6.93
CA VAL A 38 9.82 -1.31 -6.60
C VAL A 38 9.34 -1.58 -5.17
N SER A 39 9.13 -2.85 -4.83
CA SER A 39 8.69 -3.23 -3.48
C SER A 39 9.69 -2.83 -2.39
N ALA A 40 10.99 -3.02 -2.63
CA ALA A 40 12.05 -2.68 -1.68
C ALA A 40 12.08 -1.18 -1.34
N LEU A 41 11.79 -0.29 -2.31
CA LEU A 41 11.67 1.15 -2.07
C LEU A 41 10.60 1.50 -1.03
N GLY A 42 9.55 0.68 -0.94
CA GLY A 42 8.45 0.87 0.02
C GLY A 42 8.67 0.23 1.38
N ASN A 43 9.76 -0.50 1.59
CA ASN A 43 10.02 -1.16 2.87
C ASN A 43 10.04 -0.14 4.01
N ASN A 44 9.25 -0.40 5.07
CA ASN A 44 9.09 0.48 6.22
C ASN A 44 8.69 1.93 5.84
N GLY A 45 8.10 2.13 4.66
CA GLY A 45 7.75 3.45 4.17
C GLY A 45 8.96 4.33 3.77
N ALA A 46 10.17 3.75 3.63
CA ALA A 46 11.43 4.49 3.53
C ALA A 46 11.44 5.53 2.41
N LEU A 47 10.96 5.18 1.21
CA LEU A 47 10.87 6.13 0.09
C LEU A 47 10.01 7.35 0.45
N TRP A 48 8.84 7.10 1.01
CA TRP A 48 7.86 8.15 1.31
C TRP A 48 8.31 9.04 2.46
N ILE A 49 8.92 8.43 3.49
CA ILE A 49 9.55 9.13 4.60
C ILE A 49 10.70 9.98 4.09
N GLY A 50 11.56 9.46 3.21
CA GLY A 50 12.66 10.21 2.60
C GLY A 50 12.20 11.42 1.80
N ILE A 51 11.12 11.27 1.00
CA ILE A 51 10.50 12.39 0.28
C ILE A 51 9.97 13.44 1.27
N ALA A 52 9.27 13.02 2.32
CA ALA A 52 8.71 13.94 3.32
C ALA A 52 9.81 14.73 4.04
N PHE A 53 10.90 14.07 4.47
CA PHE A 53 12.04 14.75 5.09
C PHE A 53 12.73 15.74 4.13
N SER A 54 12.89 15.36 2.85
CA SER A 54 13.44 16.27 1.84
C SER A 54 12.60 17.53 1.70
N LEU A 55 11.29 17.41 1.70
CA LEU A 55 10.36 18.54 1.66
C LEU A 55 10.47 19.41 2.92
N ILE A 56 10.62 18.80 4.10
CA ILE A 56 10.78 19.53 5.37
C ILE A 56 12.06 20.38 5.35
N ILE A 57 13.16 19.81 4.86
CA ILE A 57 14.45 20.49 4.76
C ILE A 57 14.41 21.64 3.75
N MET A 58 13.66 21.51 2.65
CA MET A 58 13.50 22.55 1.65
C MET A 58 12.80 23.83 2.17
N GLY A 59 12.10 23.76 3.30
CA GLY A 59 11.48 24.93 3.94
C GLY A 59 10.23 25.45 3.24
N GLY A 60 9.71 26.60 3.74
CA GLY A 60 8.52 27.25 3.19
C GLY A 60 7.29 26.34 3.11
N ASP A 61 6.50 26.47 2.05
CA ASP A 61 5.28 25.65 1.82
C ASP A 61 5.59 24.15 1.70
N LYS A 62 6.80 23.80 1.24
CA LYS A 62 7.24 22.41 1.13
C LYS A 62 7.41 21.78 2.49
N ARG A 63 7.90 22.52 3.48
CA ARG A 63 7.99 22.02 4.87
C ARG A 63 6.64 21.60 5.40
N ARG A 64 5.60 22.40 5.15
CA ARG A 64 4.23 22.05 5.53
C ARG A 64 3.77 20.78 4.86
N ALA A 65 3.99 20.64 3.56
CA ALA A 65 3.65 19.43 2.81
C ALA A 65 4.33 18.18 3.37
N GLY A 66 5.62 18.27 3.71
CA GLY A 66 6.39 17.20 4.32
C GLY A 66 5.86 16.79 5.70
N LEU A 67 5.54 17.76 6.55
CA LEU A 67 4.97 17.49 7.89
C LEU A 67 3.60 16.80 7.81
N LEU A 68 2.72 17.26 6.93
CA LEU A 68 1.42 16.63 6.71
C LEU A 68 1.57 15.21 6.14
N MET A 69 2.56 14.98 5.28
CA MET A 69 2.86 13.65 4.76
C MET A 69 3.34 12.70 5.88
N ILE A 70 4.28 13.13 6.76
CA ILE A 70 4.73 12.34 7.91
C ILE A 70 3.56 12.01 8.84
N ALA A 71 2.72 12.99 9.15
CA ALA A 71 1.53 12.76 9.98
C ALA A 71 0.58 11.74 9.33
N SER A 72 0.36 11.84 8.01
CA SER A 72 -0.49 10.90 7.25
C SER A 72 0.06 9.47 7.28
N LEU A 73 1.38 9.31 7.11
CA LEU A 73 2.05 8.03 7.21
C LEU A 73 1.97 7.44 8.63
N GLY A 74 2.13 8.28 9.65
CA GLY A 74 2.02 7.84 11.05
C GLY A 74 0.62 7.35 11.41
N VAL A 75 -0.42 8.09 11.01
CA VAL A 75 -1.82 7.68 11.24
C VAL A 75 -2.13 6.39 10.49
N GLU A 76 -1.77 6.31 9.20
CA GLU A 76 -1.98 5.12 8.39
C GLU A 76 -1.29 3.89 8.99
N ALA A 77 0.00 4.00 9.33
CA ALA A 77 0.78 2.89 9.87
C ALA A 77 0.22 2.40 11.21
N SER A 78 -0.23 3.32 12.08
CA SER A 78 -0.85 2.98 13.35
C SER A 78 -2.17 2.22 13.15
N VAL A 79 -3.05 2.73 12.31
CA VAL A 79 -4.35 2.09 12.04
C VAL A 79 -4.14 0.73 11.34
N CYS A 80 -3.26 0.68 10.33
CA CYS A 80 -2.97 -0.53 9.58
C CYS A 80 -2.42 -1.64 10.50
N ASN A 81 -1.34 -1.35 11.22
CA ASN A 81 -0.57 -2.40 11.90
C ASN A 81 -1.06 -2.71 13.31
N LEU A 82 -1.60 -1.72 14.05
CA LEU A 82 -2.04 -1.92 15.43
C LEU A 82 -3.52 -2.30 15.55
N VAL A 83 -4.32 -1.97 14.53
CA VAL A 83 -5.78 -2.18 14.60
C VAL A 83 -6.25 -3.20 13.57
N ILE A 84 -6.10 -2.89 12.26
CA ILE A 84 -6.79 -3.67 11.23
C ILE A 84 -6.11 -5.03 11.01
N LYS A 85 -4.78 -5.09 10.90
CA LYS A 85 -4.08 -6.36 10.69
C LYS A 85 -4.37 -7.39 11.77
N PRO A 86 -4.23 -7.08 13.07
CA PRO A 86 -4.54 -8.05 14.13
C PRO A 86 -6.03 -8.42 14.17
N ALA A 87 -6.94 -7.48 13.88
CA ALA A 87 -8.38 -7.73 13.90
C ALA A 87 -8.84 -8.67 12.77
N VAL A 88 -8.25 -8.57 11.57
CA VAL A 88 -8.64 -9.38 10.41
C VAL A 88 -7.87 -10.70 10.33
N GLY A 89 -6.58 -10.70 10.64
CA GLY A 89 -5.76 -11.92 10.69
C GLY A 89 -5.63 -12.68 9.37
N ARG A 90 -5.76 -12.00 8.20
CA ARG A 90 -5.77 -12.66 6.90
C ARG A 90 -4.43 -13.29 6.56
N VAL A 91 -4.43 -14.59 6.20
CA VAL A 91 -3.25 -15.31 5.72
C VAL A 91 -2.84 -14.79 4.34
N ARG A 92 -1.52 -14.71 4.08
CA ARG A 92 -0.99 -14.23 2.79
C ARG A 92 -1.13 -15.26 1.67
N PRO A 93 -1.22 -14.81 0.38
CA PRO A 93 -1.37 -15.73 -0.76
C PRO A 93 -0.28 -16.78 -0.85
N ASN A 94 0.98 -16.36 -0.65
CA ASN A 94 2.11 -17.30 -0.69
C ASN A 94 2.01 -18.40 0.35
N ASP A 95 1.47 -18.10 1.53
CA ASP A 95 1.32 -19.07 2.63
C ASP A 95 0.09 -19.95 2.44
N ALA A 96 -1.03 -19.36 2.02
CA ALA A 96 -2.28 -20.07 1.79
C ALA A 96 -2.17 -21.10 0.64
N HIS A 97 -1.39 -20.80 -0.40
CA HIS A 97 -1.25 -21.64 -1.58
C HIS A 97 0.13 -22.30 -1.71
N GLY A 98 1.02 -22.18 -0.73
CA GLY A 98 2.37 -22.78 -0.78
C GLY A 98 3.23 -22.23 -1.94
N LEU A 99 3.04 -20.95 -2.34
CA LEU A 99 3.69 -20.37 -3.50
C LEU A 99 5.10 -19.90 -3.17
N LYS A 100 6.02 -20.09 -4.12
CA LYS A 100 7.39 -19.56 -4.00
C LYS A 100 7.42 -18.07 -4.28
N ILE A 101 7.92 -17.30 -3.33
CA ILE A 101 8.15 -15.85 -3.47
C ILE A 101 9.62 -15.56 -3.67
N THR A 102 9.92 -14.36 -4.20
CA THR A 102 11.28 -13.93 -4.55
C THR A 102 11.81 -12.81 -3.64
N ILE A 103 11.10 -12.52 -2.56
CA ILE A 103 11.48 -11.57 -1.49
C ILE A 103 11.45 -12.28 -0.15
N ASP A 104 12.00 -11.64 0.88
CA ASP A 104 11.91 -12.15 2.24
C ASP A 104 10.44 -12.32 2.66
N ARG A 105 10.15 -13.45 3.32
CA ARG A 105 8.79 -13.78 3.74
C ARG A 105 8.32 -12.81 4.81
N PRO A 106 7.26 -12.04 4.55
CA PRO A 106 6.69 -11.18 5.59
C PRO A 106 6.11 -12.03 6.72
N THR A 107 6.27 -11.54 7.94
CA THR A 107 5.83 -12.27 9.16
C THR A 107 4.48 -11.79 9.71
N ASP A 108 3.94 -10.71 9.14
CA ASP A 108 2.67 -10.10 9.53
C ASP A 108 1.51 -10.53 8.62
N TYR A 109 0.27 -10.13 9.00
CA TYR A 109 -0.94 -10.45 8.25
C TYR A 109 -1.04 -9.74 6.90
N SER A 110 -1.83 -10.35 5.98
CA SER A 110 -1.98 -9.87 4.61
C SER A 110 -2.82 -8.60 4.50
N PHE A 111 -3.94 -8.52 5.20
CA PHE A 111 -4.92 -7.44 5.06
C PHE A 111 -4.80 -6.37 6.15
N PRO A 112 -4.80 -5.09 5.76
CA PRO A 112 -4.60 -4.55 4.43
C PRO A 112 -3.12 -4.47 4.06
N SER A 113 -2.80 -4.14 2.78
CA SER A 113 -1.41 -3.96 2.33
C SER A 113 -0.80 -2.67 2.87
N GLY A 114 0.14 -2.77 3.81
CA GLY A 114 0.81 -1.61 4.41
C GLY A 114 1.68 -0.84 3.42
N HIS A 115 2.39 -1.50 2.49
CA HIS A 115 3.14 -0.82 1.43
C HIS A 115 2.24 0.05 0.56
N THR A 116 1.07 -0.47 0.19
CA THR A 116 0.09 0.26 -0.61
C THR A 116 -0.51 1.41 0.19
N ALA A 117 -0.85 1.17 1.45
CA ALA A 117 -1.45 2.18 2.32
C ALA A 117 -0.49 3.36 2.53
N ALA A 118 0.78 3.11 2.85
CA ALA A 118 1.80 4.15 2.96
C ALA A 118 2.01 4.92 1.64
N ALA A 119 2.05 4.20 0.51
CA ALA A 119 2.20 4.81 -0.80
C ALA A 119 1.05 5.77 -1.13
N PHE A 120 -0.20 5.34 -0.90
CA PHE A 120 -1.38 6.18 -1.16
C PHE A 120 -1.56 7.30 -0.14
N ALA A 121 -1.16 7.10 1.13
CA ALA A 121 -1.15 8.17 2.12
C ALA A 121 -0.19 9.29 1.71
N ALA A 122 1.04 8.94 1.32
CA ALA A 122 2.02 9.90 0.83
C ALA A 122 1.57 10.60 -0.46
N ALA A 123 1.07 9.82 -1.44
CA ALA A 123 0.63 10.35 -2.73
C ALA A 123 -0.57 11.32 -2.58
N TYR A 124 -1.56 10.98 -1.77
CA TYR A 124 -2.72 11.83 -1.53
C TYR A 124 -2.33 13.07 -0.73
N SER A 125 -1.48 12.95 0.29
CA SER A 125 -0.97 14.09 1.04
C SER A 125 -0.22 15.07 0.14
N MET A 126 0.63 14.57 -0.77
CA MET A 126 1.30 15.40 -1.76
C MET A 126 0.31 16.04 -2.74
N TYR A 127 -0.67 15.30 -3.24
CA TYR A 127 -1.68 15.80 -4.17
C TYR A 127 -2.47 16.99 -3.58
N ARG A 128 -2.79 16.92 -2.28
CA ARG A 128 -3.46 18.02 -1.56
C ARG A 128 -2.56 19.23 -1.38
N SER A 129 -1.26 19.03 -1.26
CA SER A 129 -0.27 20.12 -1.07
C SER A 129 0.23 20.68 -2.40
N ALA A 130 0.46 19.83 -3.39
CA ALA A 130 0.97 20.19 -4.72
C ALA A 130 0.47 19.19 -5.77
N ARG A 131 -0.48 19.61 -6.60
CA ARG A 131 -1.24 18.72 -7.50
C ARG A 131 -0.36 17.94 -8.49
N LYS A 132 0.57 18.64 -9.19
CA LYS A 132 1.41 17.99 -10.23
C LYS A 132 2.30 16.89 -9.67
N PRO A 133 3.16 17.11 -8.65
CA PRO A 133 3.96 16.03 -8.09
C PRO A 133 3.09 14.95 -7.43
N GLY A 134 1.94 15.30 -6.85
CA GLY A 134 1.00 14.33 -6.28
C GLY A 134 0.45 13.34 -7.30
N ILE A 135 0.17 13.79 -8.53
CA ILE A 135 -0.26 12.89 -9.62
C ILE A 135 0.83 11.85 -9.93
N TRP A 136 2.08 12.25 -10.03
CA TRP A 136 3.19 11.31 -10.27
C TRP A 136 3.37 10.32 -9.11
N MET A 137 3.17 10.78 -7.88
CA MET A 137 3.19 9.89 -6.71
C MET A 137 2.02 8.90 -6.71
N ILE A 138 0.84 9.27 -7.26
CA ILE A 138 -0.27 8.32 -7.43
C ILE A 138 0.12 7.19 -8.39
N TYR A 139 0.77 7.49 -9.53
CA TYR A 139 1.27 6.45 -10.42
C TYR A 139 2.30 5.55 -9.73
N ALA A 140 3.21 6.13 -8.95
CA ALA A 140 4.17 5.34 -8.17
C ALA A 140 3.47 4.47 -7.11
N ALA A 141 2.40 4.96 -6.47
CA ALA A 141 1.60 4.21 -5.51
C ALA A 141 0.83 3.05 -6.17
N LEU A 142 0.29 3.26 -7.38
CA LEU A 142 -0.33 2.19 -8.17
C LEU A 142 0.69 1.09 -8.52
N LEU A 143 1.89 1.50 -8.96
CA LEU A 143 2.97 0.55 -9.25
C LEU A 143 3.43 -0.20 -7.99
N MET A 144 3.50 0.49 -6.85
CA MET A 144 3.77 -0.14 -5.56
C MET A 144 2.71 -1.19 -5.23
N GLY A 145 1.42 -0.86 -5.32
CA GLY A 145 0.33 -1.80 -5.07
C GLY A 145 0.38 -3.01 -6.01
N PHE A 146 0.59 -2.78 -7.31
CA PHE A 146 0.75 -3.86 -8.29
C PHE A 146 1.93 -4.77 -7.93
N SER A 147 3.06 -4.21 -7.50
CA SER A 147 4.23 -5.00 -7.12
C SER A 147 3.93 -6.01 -6.01
N ARG A 148 3.03 -5.67 -5.07
CA ARG A 148 2.67 -6.55 -3.93
C ARG A 148 1.83 -7.74 -4.36
N VAL A 149 0.91 -7.54 -5.31
CA VAL A 149 0.13 -8.63 -5.90
C VAL A 149 1.02 -9.49 -6.78
N TYR A 150 1.85 -8.88 -7.64
CA TYR A 150 2.79 -9.57 -8.51
C TYR A 150 3.77 -10.47 -7.73
N LEU A 151 4.27 -10.00 -6.59
CA LEU A 151 5.18 -10.76 -5.71
C LEU A 151 4.46 -11.81 -4.86
N LEU A 152 3.14 -11.98 -5.03
CA LEU A 152 2.30 -12.99 -4.36
C LEU A 152 2.27 -12.86 -2.83
N VAL A 153 2.46 -11.65 -2.30
CA VAL A 153 2.44 -11.38 -0.85
C VAL A 153 1.19 -10.68 -0.36
N HIS A 154 0.37 -10.16 -1.28
CA HIS A 154 -0.94 -9.57 -1.01
C HIS A 154 -1.94 -9.94 -2.09
N TYR A 155 -3.19 -10.08 -1.71
CA TYR A 155 -4.31 -10.20 -2.64
C TYR A 155 -4.69 -8.83 -3.24
N PRO A 156 -5.37 -8.79 -4.40
CA PRO A 156 -5.91 -7.55 -4.96
C PRO A 156 -6.73 -6.73 -3.97
N MET A 157 -7.61 -7.39 -3.19
CA MET A 157 -8.44 -6.70 -2.22
C MET A 157 -7.66 -6.13 -1.04
N ASP A 158 -6.52 -6.73 -0.64
CA ASP A 158 -5.63 -6.15 0.36
C ASP A 158 -5.03 -4.82 -0.14
N VAL A 159 -4.71 -4.76 -1.44
CA VAL A 159 -4.15 -3.58 -2.10
C VAL A 159 -5.21 -2.47 -2.23
N ILE A 160 -6.43 -2.82 -2.64
CA ILE A 160 -7.55 -1.86 -2.73
C ILE A 160 -7.87 -1.29 -1.35
N ALA A 161 -7.99 -2.14 -0.33
CA ALA A 161 -8.24 -1.70 1.04
C ALA A 161 -7.09 -0.84 1.59
N GLY A 162 -5.83 -1.22 1.31
CA GLY A 162 -4.67 -0.42 1.65
C GLY A 162 -4.71 0.96 1.01
N ALA A 163 -5.02 1.05 -0.28
CA ALA A 163 -5.15 2.34 -0.98
C ALA A 163 -6.25 3.21 -0.32
N GLY A 164 -7.41 2.64 -0.03
CA GLY A 164 -8.48 3.31 0.68
C GLY A 164 -8.06 3.82 2.06
N LEU A 165 -7.39 2.97 2.85
CA LEU A 165 -6.87 3.35 4.16
C LEU A 165 -5.89 4.52 4.07
N GLY A 166 -4.92 4.46 3.14
CA GLY A 166 -3.94 5.53 2.94
C GLY A 166 -4.60 6.85 2.59
N ILE A 167 -5.55 6.85 1.63
CA ILE A 167 -6.30 8.04 1.21
C ILE A 167 -7.09 8.63 2.39
N VAL A 168 -7.84 7.80 3.12
CA VAL A 168 -8.67 8.25 4.25
C VAL A 168 -7.82 8.82 5.38
N SER A 169 -6.69 8.18 5.71
CA SER A 169 -5.76 8.67 6.73
C SER A 169 -5.19 10.05 6.37
N ALA A 170 -4.75 10.21 5.12
CA ALA A 170 -4.23 11.50 4.66
C ALA A 170 -5.33 12.57 4.55
N ALA A 171 -6.54 12.19 4.11
CA ALA A 171 -7.67 13.11 4.08
C ALA A 171 -8.06 13.62 5.48
N ALA A 172 -8.05 12.73 6.48
CA ALA A 172 -8.32 13.07 7.87
C ALA A 172 -7.27 14.07 8.42
N VAL A 173 -5.97 13.78 8.21
CA VAL A 173 -4.88 14.68 8.64
C VAL A 173 -5.01 16.06 8.00
N HIS A 174 -5.26 16.14 6.69
CA HIS A 174 -5.46 17.40 5.98
C HIS A 174 -6.76 18.12 6.38
N GLY A 175 -7.79 17.38 6.78
CA GLY A 175 -9.06 17.93 7.25
C GLY A 175 -8.95 18.56 8.65
N LEU A 176 -8.16 17.95 9.52
CA LEU A 176 -7.88 18.49 10.87
C LEU A 176 -6.96 19.71 10.83
N TYR A 177 -6.09 19.76 9.85
CA TYR A 177 -5.18 20.88 9.67
C TYR A 177 -5.87 22.01 8.85
N LYS A 178 -6.80 22.73 9.50
CA LYS A 178 -7.41 23.96 8.96
C LYS A 178 -6.51 25.14 9.30
N GLY A 179 -5.46 25.34 8.53
CA GLY A 179 -4.59 26.50 8.63
C GLY A 179 -4.45 27.19 7.29
#